data_89552a62b1825e95718bc40acd442f93
#
_entry.id   89552a62b1825e95718bc40acd442f93
#
_cell.length_a   1.000
_cell.length_b   1.000
_cell.length_c   1.000
_cell.angle_alpha   90.00
_cell.angle_beta   90.00
_cell.angle_gamma   90.00
#
_symmetry.space_group_name_H-M   'P 1'
#
loop_
_entity.id
_entity.type
_entity.pdbx_description
1 polymer ?
#
loop_
_entity_poly.entity_id
_entity_poly.type
_entity_poly.pdbx_seq_one_letter_code
_entity_poly.pdbx_strand_id
1 'polypeptide(L)'
;MSLLSVSGIPSQTQNPSISVVKRPLATFHPSIWGDHFISYNSKSMEISSESLEKVQRLKEKVQSLLMAPVDDISQKLELIDAIQRLGVSYHFESEIDTILQQIHNNDDDTGDSDDLYTVSLRFRLLRQQGYNTPSDIFSKFKDSEGNFEESIIHDVRGILSLYEASHMRVRGDDILDEALHFTTTQLESMVSNLNPSVAAQVRRALERPLRKWMPRLEARHYFSTYPETASFNEVVLNFAKLDFNIIQRLHQKEVSELSRRWKEDLGVPEKISYVRDRVVELYFMWILGPYFEPQYSHGRMMLGKVASVVSIMDDTYDAYGTFEELKLFTDAIIRWDNCCIKQLPEYMKSTYQALLDITKEIEEEMSKEGRIYGLYYTKEAIKRLAQAYLLEAKWMKEKYIPTVEEYMSNALVTGGYSTLVTLSFLGMGDATKEVFDWACGNPKIVKAAETICRLMDDLVSTEFEQERGHVVSALDCYMQAARCLKA
;
A
#
# COMPACT_ATOMS: atom_id res chain seq x y z
N MET A 1 12.11 -21.78 90.83
CA MET A 1 12.79 -22.61 89.83
C MET A 1 12.28 -22.21 88.49
N SER A 2 12.99 -21.47 87.72
CA SER A 2 12.59 -20.87 86.50
C SER A 2 13.61 -21.22 85.42
N LEU A 3 13.18 -21.79 84.35
CA LEU A 3 13.98 -22.14 83.21
C LEU A 3 13.89 -21.04 82.17
N LEU A 4 15.00 -20.49 81.81
CA LEU A 4 15.18 -19.53 80.73
C LEU A 4 15.14 -20.25 79.36
N SER A 5 14.27 -19.86 78.50
CA SER A 5 14.30 -20.25 77.09
C SER A 5 14.89 -19.13 76.23
N VAL A 6 15.95 -19.48 75.50
CA VAL A 6 16.59 -18.61 74.53
C VAL A 6 15.85 -18.77 73.20
N SER A 7 15.20 -17.72 72.73
CA SER A 7 14.63 -17.67 71.41
C SER A 7 15.66 -17.20 70.39
N GLY A 8 15.98 -18.06 69.40
CA GLY A 8 16.79 -17.72 68.26
C GLY A 8 15.99 -16.84 67.28
N ILE A 9 16.60 -15.75 66.85
CA ILE A 9 16.10 -14.86 65.79
C ILE A 9 16.33 -15.54 64.45
N PRO A 10 15.30 -15.76 63.58
CA PRO A 10 15.57 -16.21 62.20
C PRO A 10 16.12 -15.05 61.40
N SER A 11 17.29 -15.24 60.82
CA SER A 11 17.87 -14.33 59.82
C SER A 11 16.93 -14.27 58.58
N GLN A 12 16.34 -13.14 58.30
CA GLN A 12 15.68 -12.87 57.03
C GLN A 12 16.72 -12.83 55.95
N THR A 13 16.77 -13.88 55.13
CA THR A 13 17.38 -13.84 53.80
C THR A 13 16.58 -12.85 52.98
N GLN A 14 17.14 -11.68 52.74
CA GLN A 14 16.65 -10.75 51.75
C GLN A 14 16.70 -11.41 50.37
N ASN A 15 15.58 -11.84 49.84
CA ASN A 15 15.44 -12.11 48.42
C ASN A 15 15.82 -10.84 47.67
N PRO A 16 16.71 -10.90 46.66
CA PRO A 16 16.97 -9.75 45.81
C PRO A 16 15.62 -9.38 45.16
N SER A 17 15.13 -8.18 45.41
CA SER A 17 14.00 -7.61 44.71
C SER A 17 14.30 -7.65 43.22
N ILE A 18 13.61 -8.50 42.50
CA ILE A 18 13.60 -8.47 41.05
C ILE A 18 13.07 -7.08 40.70
N SER A 19 13.94 -6.18 40.27
CA SER A 19 13.53 -4.89 39.75
C SER A 19 12.63 -5.13 38.56
N VAL A 20 11.33 -4.85 38.74
CA VAL A 20 10.37 -4.94 37.63
C VAL A 20 10.81 -3.95 36.56
N VAL A 21 11.27 -4.46 35.43
CA VAL A 21 11.68 -3.64 34.29
C VAL A 21 10.46 -2.86 33.81
N LYS A 22 10.51 -1.54 33.92
CA LYS A 22 9.44 -0.68 33.42
C LYS A 22 9.52 -0.66 31.88
N ARG A 23 8.52 -1.23 31.22
CA ARG A 23 8.43 -1.30 29.76
C ARG A 23 7.45 -0.25 29.24
N PRO A 24 7.69 0.37 28.07
CA PRO A 24 6.66 1.07 27.36
C PRO A 24 5.62 0.02 26.89
N LEU A 25 4.38 0.14 27.32
CA LEU A 25 3.32 -0.81 26.96
C LEU A 25 2.26 -0.06 26.16
N ALA A 26 1.96 -0.56 24.95
CA ALA A 26 0.80 -0.18 24.21
C ALA A 26 -0.32 -1.21 24.41
N THR A 27 -1.54 -0.73 24.63
CA THR A 27 -2.74 -1.59 24.67
C THR A 27 -3.40 -1.52 23.31
N PHE A 28 -3.22 -2.56 22.51
CA PHE A 28 -3.85 -2.66 21.19
C PHE A 28 -5.20 -3.40 21.30
N HIS A 29 -6.15 -2.98 20.47
CA HIS A 29 -7.39 -3.72 20.32
C HIS A 29 -7.15 -5.08 19.68
N PRO A 30 -7.88 -6.13 20.07
CA PRO A 30 -7.86 -7.41 19.37
C PRO A 30 -8.21 -7.24 17.89
N SER A 31 -7.70 -8.14 17.04
CA SER A 31 -8.06 -8.15 15.63
C SER A 31 -9.58 -8.28 15.45
N ILE A 32 -10.17 -7.44 14.61
CA ILE A 32 -11.60 -7.51 14.26
C ILE A 32 -11.95 -8.76 13.45
N TRP A 33 -10.94 -9.42 12.88
CA TRP A 33 -11.09 -10.60 12.03
C TRP A 33 -11.10 -11.90 12.83
N GLY A 34 -10.54 -11.91 14.04
CA GLY A 34 -10.38 -13.11 14.85
C GLY A 34 -9.78 -14.26 14.05
N ASP A 35 -10.39 -15.44 14.12
CA ASP A 35 -9.94 -16.64 13.39
C ASP A 35 -10.59 -16.80 11.99
N HIS A 36 -11.23 -15.76 11.45
CA HIS A 36 -11.98 -15.84 10.20
C HIS A 36 -11.15 -16.46 9.06
N PHE A 37 -9.94 -15.95 8.84
CA PHE A 37 -9.08 -16.45 7.75
C PHE A 37 -8.34 -17.74 8.12
N ILE A 38 -8.08 -18.02 9.39
CA ILE A 38 -7.45 -19.26 9.84
C ILE A 38 -8.35 -20.48 9.60
N SER A 39 -9.64 -20.31 9.85
CA SER A 39 -10.65 -21.36 9.68
C SER A 39 -11.01 -21.66 8.22
N TYR A 40 -10.45 -20.89 7.27
CA TYR A 40 -10.73 -21.08 5.85
C TYR A 40 -10.20 -22.43 5.34
N ASN A 41 -11.11 -23.24 4.79
CA ASN A 41 -10.75 -24.58 4.28
C ASN A 41 -10.23 -24.49 2.85
N SER A 42 -8.98 -24.86 2.62
CA SER A 42 -8.33 -24.85 1.30
C SER A 42 -9.05 -25.67 0.22
N LYS A 43 -9.75 -26.76 0.60
CA LYS A 43 -10.51 -27.59 -0.33
C LYS A 43 -11.73 -26.87 -0.92
N SER A 44 -12.33 -25.91 -0.19
CA SER A 44 -13.45 -25.11 -0.71
C SER A 44 -12.99 -24.01 -1.70
N MET A 45 -11.70 -23.83 -1.84
CA MET A 45 -11.08 -22.81 -2.69
C MET A 45 -10.60 -23.31 -4.05
N GLU A 46 -10.70 -24.64 -4.31
CA GLU A 46 -10.33 -25.19 -5.61
C GLU A 46 -11.23 -24.63 -6.71
N ILE A 47 -10.59 -24.08 -7.74
CA ILE A 47 -11.29 -23.56 -8.90
C ILE A 47 -11.54 -24.73 -9.84
N SER A 48 -12.81 -24.95 -10.23
CA SER A 48 -13.15 -26.02 -11.14
C SER A 48 -12.54 -25.80 -12.54
N SER A 49 -12.11 -26.88 -13.19
CA SER A 49 -11.61 -26.82 -14.57
C SER A 49 -12.62 -26.15 -15.53
N GLU A 50 -13.90 -26.37 -15.32
CA GLU A 50 -14.97 -25.72 -16.08
C GLU A 50 -14.94 -24.19 -15.95
N SER A 51 -14.70 -23.68 -14.73
CA SER A 51 -14.57 -22.23 -14.49
C SER A 51 -13.36 -21.64 -15.22
N LEU A 52 -12.23 -22.31 -15.22
CA LEU A 52 -11.02 -21.90 -15.93
C LEU A 52 -11.21 -21.88 -17.45
N GLU A 53 -11.84 -22.93 -18.00
CA GLU A 53 -12.19 -22.96 -19.44
C GLU A 53 -13.16 -21.87 -19.83
N LYS A 54 -14.13 -21.55 -18.96
CA LYS A 54 -15.08 -20.45 -19.19
C LYS A 54 -14.38 -19.11 -19.19
N VAL A 55 -13.46 -18.87 -18.26
CA VAL A 55 -12.62 -17.66 -18.24
C VAL A 55 -11.84 -17.53 -19.54
N GLN A 56 -11.17 -18.59 -19.97
CA GLN A 56 -10.36 -18.57 -21.19
C GLN A 56 -11.20 -18.22 -22.42
N ARG A 57 -12.37 -18.83 -22.59
CA ARG A 57 -13.30 -18.51 -23.70
C ARG A 57 -13.80 -17.08 -23.67
N LEU A 58 -14.07 -16.52 -22.47
CA LEU A 58 -14.51 -15.13 -22.34
C LEU A 58 -13.35 -14.16 -22.58
N LYS A 59 -12.14 -14.48 -22.13
CA LYS A 59 -10.93 -13.72 -22.42
C LYS A 59 -10.71 -13.56 -23.92
N GLU A 60 -10.78 -14.65 -24.69
CA GLU A 60 -10.64 -14.63 -26.15
C GLU A 60 -11.69 -13.75 -26.84
N LYS A 61 -12.95 -13.76 -26.34
CA LYS A 61 -14.00 -12.88 -26.85
C LYS A 61 -13.71 -11.41 -26.54
N VAL A 62 -13.27 -11.08 -25.32
CA VAL A 62 -12.92 -9.70 -24.95
C VAL A 62 -11.72 -9.23 -25.76
N GLN A 63 -10.70 -10.07 -25.96
CA GLN A 63 -9.56 -9.77 -26.82
C GLN A 63 -10.00 -9.46 -28.25
N SER A 64 -10.93 -10.26 -28.80
CA SER A 64 -11.49 -10.02 -30.14
C SER A 64 -12.25 -8.70 -30.22
N LEU A 65 -13.02 -8.32 -29.18
CA LEU A 65 -13.70 -7.02 -29.11
C LEU A 65 -12.68 -5.87 -29.03
N LEU A 66 -11.62 -6.05 -28.24
CA LEU A 66 -10.59 -5.03 -28.06
C LEU A 66 -9.81 -4.80 -29.37
N MET A 67 -9.52 -5.85 -30.14
CA MET A 67 -8.77 -5.78 -31.39
C MET A 67 -9.64 -5.50 -32.62
N ALA A 68 -10.98 -5.57 -32.51
CA ALA A 68 -11.87 -5.25 -33.62
C ALA A 68 -11.67 -3.79 -34.09
N PRO A 69 -11.64 -3.53 -35.41
CA PRO A 69 -11.62 -2.17 -35.90
C PRO A 69 -12.92 -1.46 -35.48
N VAL A 70 -12.81 -0.18 -35.13
CA VAL A 70 -13.96 0.68 -34.81
C VAL A 70 -13.82 1.99 -35.57
N ASP A 71 -14.93 2.53 -36.04
CA ASP A 71 -14.97 3.82 -36.76
C ASP A 71 -14.88 4.99 -35.75
N ASP A 72 -15.37 4.78 -34.53
CA ASP A 72 -15.39 5.79 -33.45
C ASP A 72 -14.37 5.45 -32.35
N ILE A 73 -13.35 6.28 -32.24
CA ILE A 73 -12.29 6.16 -31.24
C ILE A 73 -12.83 6.20 -29.80
N SER A 74 -13.94 6.93 -29.56
CA SER A 74 -14.59 7.05 -28.26
C SER A 74 -15.02 5.68 -27.74
N GLN A 75 -15.59 4.82 -28.60
CA GLN A 75 -16.00 3.46 -28.23
C GLN A 75 -14.79 2.60 -27.80
N LYS A 76 -13.64 2.77 -28.45
CA LYS A 76 -12.41 2.06 -28.10
C LYS A 76 -11.88 2.50 -26.74
N LEU A 77 -11.86 3.80 -26.49
CA LEU A 77 -11.44 4.37 -25.20
C LEU A 77 -12.37 3.93 -24.06
N GLU A 78 -13.69 3.92 -24.29
CA GLU A 78 -14.67 3.45 -23.32
C GLU A 78 -14.50 1.95 -22.98
N LEU A 79 -14.18 1.13 -23.98
CA LEU A 79 -13.91 -0.29 -23.76
C LEU A 79 -12.65 -0.49 -22.92
N ILE A 80 -11.58 0.26 -23.22
CA ILE A 80 -10.33 0.21 -22.42
C ILE A 80 -10.60 0.67 -20.99
N ASP A 81 -11.32 1.80 -20.81
CA ASP A 81 -11.69 2.28 -19.48
C ASP A 81 -12.50 1.24 -18.70
N ALA A 82 -13.47 0.61 -19.32
CA ALA A 82 -14.27 -0.44 -18.69
C ALA A 82 -13.42 -1.65 -18.28
N ILE A 83 -12.50 -2.11 -19.13
CA ILE A 83 -11.58 -3.22 -18.85
C ILE A 83 -10.67 -2.88 -17.67
N GLN A 84 -10.13 -1.65 -17.62
CA GLN A 84 -9.28 -1.20 -16.51
C GLN A 84 -10.07 -1.08 -15.21
N ARG A 85 -11.23 -0.44 -15.22
CA ARG A 85 -12.08 -0.24 -14.03
C ARG A 85 -12.68 -1.53 -13.51
N LEU A 86 -12.96 -2.49 -14.36
CA LEU A 86 -13.40 -3.84 -13.97
C LEU A 86 -12.23 -4.70 -13.43
N GLY A 87 -10.99 -4.21 -13.48
CA GLY A 87 -9.82 -4.85 -12.87
C GLY A 87 -9.28 -6.06 -13.64
N VAL A 88 -9.52 -6.12 -14.96
CA VAL A 88 -9.09 -7.23 -15.83
C VAL A 88 -8.11 -6.81 -16.93
N SER A 89 -7.57 -5.59 -16.84
CA SER A 89 -6.61 -5.06 -17.83
C SER A 89 -5.32 -5.85 -17.91
N TYR A 90 -4.89 -6.48 -16.83
CA TYR A 90 -3.68 -7.30 -16.80
C TYR A 90 -3.71 -8.51 -17.74
N HIS A 91 -4.89 -8.88 -18.25
CA HIS A 91 -5.03 -9.90 -19.29
C HIS A 91 -4.74 -9.38 -20.71
N PHE A 92 -4.73 -8.05 -20.90
CA PHE A 92 -4.72 -7.37 -22.20
C PHE A 92 -3.72 -6.20 -22.26
N GLU A 93 -2.65 -6.25 -21.45
CA GLU A 93 -1.65 -5.17 -21.33
C GLU A 93 -1.04 -4.83 -22.69
N SER A 94 -0.63 -5.84 -23.46
CA SER A 94 -0.02 -5.68 -24.78
C SER A 94 -0.98 -5.05 -25.81
N GLU A 95 -2.23 -5.49 -25.81
CA GLU A 95 -3.27 -4.96 -26.71
C GLU A 95 -3.61 -3.52 -26.36
N ILE A 96 -3.81 -3.22 -25.08
CA ILE A 96 -4.11 -1.87 -24.60
C ILE A 96 -2.96 -0.93 -24.92
N ASP A 97 -1.72 -1.35 -24.65
CA ASP A 97 -0.53 -0.54 -24.96
C ASP A 97 -0.43 -0.24 -26.45
N THR A 98 -0.61 -1.25 -27.30
CA THR A 98 -0.59 -1.09 -28.77
C THR A 98 -1.66 -0.10 -29.24
N ILE A 99 -2.89 -0.19 -28.73
CA ILE A 99 -3.99 0.70 -29.12
C ILE A 99 -3.72 2.13 -28.64
N LEU A 100 -3.31 2.32 -27.38
CA LEU A 100 -3.03 3.65 -26.85
C LEU A 100 -1.82 4.28 -27.51
N GLN A 101 -0.81 3.50 -27.90
CA GLN A 101 0.31 3.97 -28.70
C GLN A 101 -0.13 4.46 -30.09
N GLN A 102 -1.02 3.73 -30.75
CA GLN A 102 -1.59 4.16 -32.04
C GLN A 102 -2.39 5.45 -31.89
N ILE A 103 -3.22 5.55 -30.85
CA ILE A 103 -3.99 6.76 -30.54
C ILE A 103 -3.07 7.95 -30.25
N HIS A 104 -1.96 7.73 -29.55
CA HIS A 104 -0.99 8.79 -29.25
C HIS A 104 -0.24 9.26 -30.51
N ASN A 105 0.16 8.33 -31.37
CA ASN A 105 0.93 8.66 -32.58
C ASN A 105 0.09 9.32 -33.69
N ASN A 106 -1.23 9.09 -33.71
CA ASN A 106 -2.15 9.66 -34.68
C ASN A 106 -2.77 10.99 -34.18
N ASP A 107 -2.01 11.79 -33.46
CA ASP A 107 -2.46 13.04 -32.85
C ASP A 107 -2.97 14.08 -33.86
N ASP A 108 -2.55 13.99 -35.12
CA ASP A 108 -3.04 14.84 -36.22
C ASP A 108 -4.46 14.46 -36.70
N ASP A 109 -4.93 13.26 -36.40
CA ASP A 109 -6.27 12.77 -36.78
C ASP A 109 -7.28 12.93 -35.61
N THR A 110 -7.06 13.94 -34.76
CA THR A 110 -8.06 14.35 -33.76
C THR A 110 -9.25 15.05 -34.45
N GLY A 111 -9.66 14.46 -35.58
CA GLY A 111 -10.85 14.88 -36.30
C GLY A 111 -12.03 14.95 -35.33
N ASP A 112 -12.62 16.12 -35.27
CA ASP A 112 -14.00 16.46 -34.92
C ASP A 112 -14.64 15.96 -33.60
N SER A 113 -13.92 15.23 -32.72
CA SER A 113 -14.45 15.00 -31.36
C SER A 113 -14.13 16.20 -30.48
N ASP A 114 -14.98 17.20 -30.55
CA ASP A 114 -14.91 18.39 -29.69
C ASP A 114 -15.59 18.21 -28.33
N ASP A 115 -16.07 16.98 -28.04
CA ASP A 115 -16.76 16.74 -26.78
C ASP A 115 -15.78 16.58 -25.60
N LEU A 116 -16.12 17.25 -24.51
CA LEU A 116 -15.30 17.27 -23.28
C LEU A 116 -15.04 15.87 -22.70
N TYR A 117 -16.03 14.96 -22.81
CA TYR A 117 -15.91 13.62 -22.29
C TYR A 117 -14.82 12.81 -22.97
N THR A 118 -14.83 12.74 -24.29
CA THR A 118 -13.87 11.95 -25.09
C THR A 118 -12.45 12.50 -24.95
N VAL A 119 -12.29 13.83 -24.99
CA VAL A 119 -10.98 14.47 -24.80
C VAL A 119 -10.41 14.17 -23.42
N SER A 120 -11.22 14.30 -22.37
CA SER A 120 -10.80 14.02 -21.00
C SER A 120 -10.47 12.54 -20.77
N LEU A 121 -11.28 11.64 -21.33
CA LEU A 121 -11.05 10.20 -21.23
C LEU A 121 -9.76 9.78 -21.94
N ARG A 122 -9.52 10.28 -23.16
CA ARG A 122 -8.30 10.05 -23.93
C ARG A 122 -7.08 10.54 -23.18
N PHE A 123 -7.12 11.79 -22.69
CA PHE A 123 -6.03 12.36 -21.89
C PHE A 123 -5.71 11.51 -20.68
N ARG A 124 -6.71 11.10 -19.88
CA ARG A 124 -6.53 10.29 -18.70
C ARG A 124 -5.89 8.95 -19.01
N LEU A 125 -6.40 8.22 -20.02
CA LEU A 125 -5.89 6.91 -20.41
C LEU A 125 -4.45 6.98 -20.92
N LEU A 126 -4.13 7.97 -21.74
CA LEU A 126 -2.77 8.18 -22.25
C LEU A 126 -1.80 8.50 -21.11
N ARG A 127 -2.13 9.46 -20.23
CA ARG A 127 -1.27 9.77 -19.07
C ARG A 127 -1.14 8.60 -18.09
N GLN A 128 -2.19 7.83 -17.91
CA GLN A 128 -2.17 6.64 -17.07
C GLN A 128 -1.23 5.56 -17.62
N GLN A 129 -1.13 5.45 -18.96
CA GLN A 129 -0.21 4.55 -19.65
C GLN A 129 1.24 5.08 -19.70
N GLY A 130 1.47 6.32 -19.26
CA GLY A 130 2.81 6.92 -19.19
C GLY A 130 3.15 7.87 -20.35
N TYR A 131 2.22 8.13 -21.26
CA TYR A 131 2.42 9.10 -22.33
C TYR A 131 2.36 10.54 -21.78
N ASN A 132 3.32 11.37 -22.19
CA ASN A 132 3.35 12.78 -21.78
C ASN A 132 2.42 13.62 -22.66
N THR A 133 1.11 13.46 -22.51
CA THR A 133 0.10 14.23 -23.23
C THR A 133 0.02 15.63 -22.65
N PRO A 134 0.16 16.71 -23.48
CA PRO A 134 0.08 18.08 -23.01
C PRO A 134 -1.31 18.43 -22.46
N SER A 135 -1.36 19.24 -21.39
CA SER A 135 -2.62 19.63 -20.76
C SER A 135 -3.32 20.81 -21.46
N ASP A 136 -2.63 21.48 -22.36
CA ASP A 136 -3.17 22.60 -23.16
C ASP A 136 -4.29 22.21 -24.11
N ILE A 137 -4.49 20.90 -24.37
CA ILE A 137 -5.66 20.39 -25.11
C ILE A 137 -7.00 20.83 -24.49
N PHE A 138 -7.01 21.15 -23.19
CA PHE A 138 -8.20 21.65 -22.51
C PHE A 138 -8.46 23.14 -22.71
N SER A 139 -7.52 23.89 -23.33
CA SER A 139 -7.68 25.32 -23.61
C SER A 139 -8.88 25.62 -24.54
N LYS A 140 -9.25 24.68 -25.40
CA LYS A 140 -10.41 24.80 -26.28
C LYS A 140 -11.77 24.83 -25.55
N PHE A 141 -11.80 24.46 -24.27
CA PHE A 141 -12.99 24.55 -23.43
C PHE A 141 -12.97 25.77 -22.51
N LYS A 142 -12.08 26.74 -22.76
CA LYS A 142 -11.99 28.01 -22.04
C LYS A 142 -12.50 29.15 -22.90
N ASP A 143 -13.13 30.11 -22.27
CA ASP A 143 -13.59 31.34 -22.88
C ASP A 143 -12.43 32.33 -23.15
N SER A 144 -12.75 33.50 -23.73
CA SER A 144 -11.77 34.55 -24.03
C SER A 144 -11.13 35.18 -22.77
N GLU A 145 -11.71 35.02 -21.59
CA GLU A 145 -11.19 35.46 -20.31
C GLU A 145 -10.29 34.41 -19.62
N GLY A 146 -10.22 33.22 -20.21
CA GLY A 146 -9.42 32.12 -19.72
C GLY A 146 -10.11 31.22 -18.66
N ASN A 147 -11.42 31.37 -18.44
CA ASN A 147 -12.21 30.51 -17.56
C ASN A 147 -12.80 29.35 -18.36
N PHE A 148 -13.13 28.26 -17.69
CA PHE A 148 -13.90 27.18 -18.32
C PHE A 148 -15.28 27.70 -18.71
N GLU A 149 -15.73 27.39 -19.93
CA GLU A 149 -16.98 27.86 -20.49
C GLU A 149 -18.20 27.41 -19.68
N GLU A 150 -19.17 28.31 -19.49
CA GLU A 150 -20.44 27.95 -18.84
C GLU A 150 -21.24 26.92 -19.65
N SER A 151 -21.02 26.82 -20.95
CA SER A 151 -21.70 25.87 -21.87
C SER A 151 -21.48 24.42 -21.44
N ILE A 152 -20.30 24.07 -20.87
CA ILE A 152 -19.97 22.71 -20.45
C ILE A 152 -20.59 22.31 -19.10
N ILE A 153 -21.14 23.25 -18.32
CA ILE A 153 -21.68 22.95 -16.97
C ILE A 153 -22.83 21.93 -17.02
N HIS A 154 -23.57 21.89 -18.11
CA HIS A 154 -24.69 20.96 -18.25
C HIS A 154 -24.27 19.54 -18.70
N ASP A 155 -23.02 19.37 -19.15
CA ASP A 155 -22.46 18.06 -19.50
C ASP A 155 -21.85 17.37 -18.27
N VAL A 156 -22.72 16.80 -17.44
CA VAL A 156 -22.29 16.10 -16.21
C VAL A 156 -21.27 15.01 -16.50
N ARG A 157 -21.40 14.30 -17.63
CA ARG A 157 -20.49 13.23 -18.04
C ARG A 157 -19.12 13.78 -18.41
N GLY A 158 -19.09 14.87 -19.17
CA GLY A 158 -17.85 15.57 -19.53
C GLY A 158 -17.13 16.16 -18.31
N ILE A 159 -17.89 16.85 -17.42
CA ILE A 159 -17.31 17.41 -16.19
C ILE A 159 -16.73 16.32 -15.28
N LEU A 160 -17.43 15.18 -15.11
CA LEU A 160 -16.90 14.07 -14.32
C LEU A 160 -15.64 13.48 -14.97
N SER A 161 -15.61 13.36 -16.30
CA SER A 161 -14.43 12.89 -17.03
C SER A 161 -13.24 13.87 -16.90
N LEU A 162 -13.48 15.17 -16.98
CA LEU A 162 -12.46 16.20 -16.76
C LEU A 162 -11.96 16.20 -15.31
N TYR A 163 -12.84 16.01 -14.34
CA TYR A 163 -12.47 15.83 -12.94
C TYR A 163 -11.48 14.67 -12.76
N GLU A 164 -11.79 13.49 -13.31
CA GLU A 164 -10.89 12.34 -13.24
C GLU A 164 -9.58 12.57 -14.00
N ALA A 165 -9.63 13.25 -15.16
CA ALA A 165 -8.45 13.63 -15.94
C ALA A 165 -7.55 14.59 -15.16
N SER A 166 -8.12 15.57 -14.44
CA SER A 166 -7.37 16.55 -13.65
C SER A 166 -6.54 15.93 -12.52
N HIS A 167 -6.91 14.75 -12.04
CA HIS A 167 -6.11 14.00 -11.08
C HIS A 167 -4.85 13.35 -11.67
N MET A 168 -4.66 13.41 -12.99
CA MET A 168 -3.42 13.00 -13.67
C MET A 168 -2.41 14.16 -13.81
N ARG A 169 -2.67 15.30 -13.18
CA ARG A 169 -1.80 16.49 -13.25
C ARG A 169 -0.43 16.24 -12.65
N VAL A 170 0.55 16.90 -13.21
CA VAL A 170 1.91 17.01 -12.70
C VAL A 170 2.28 18.46 -12.48
N ARG A 171 3.42 18.73 -11.83
CA ARG A 171 3.86 20.10 -11.57
C ARG A 171 4.00 20.89 -12.89
N GLY A 172 3.32 22.01 -13.00
CA GLY A 172 3.31 22.89 -14.16
C GLY A 172 2.10 22.70 -15.09
N ASP A 173 1.16 21.81 -14.73
CA ASP A 173 -0.13 21.67 -15.43
C ASP A 173 -1.18 22.63 -14.83
N ASP A 174 -0.94 23.94 -14.87
CA ASP A 174 -1.81 24.94 -14.22
C ASP A 174 -3.27 24.85 -14.69
N ILE A 175 -3.49 24.54 -15.96
CA ILE A 175 -4.85 24.32 -16.51
C ILE A 175 -5.59 23.15 -15.85
N LEU A 176 -4.86 22.11 -15.41
CA LEU A 176 -5.47 20.97 -14.68
C LEU A 176 -5.74 21.30 -13.21
N ASP A 177 -4.97 22.19 -12.59
CA ASP A 177 -5.29 22.71 -11.25
C ASP A 177 -6.55 23.55 -11.28
N GLU A 178 -6.72 24.42 -12.30
CA GLU A 178 -7.96 25.17 -12.54
C GLU A 178 -9.13 24.23 -12.86
N ALA A 179 -8.93 23.23 -13.73
CA ALA A 179 -9.93 22.22 -14.07
C ALA A 179 -10.42 21.46 -12.83
N LEU A 180 -9.50 21.07 -11.93
CA LEU A 180 -9.87 20.39 -10.71
C LEU A 180 -10.76 21.28 -9.82
N HIS A 181 -10.38 22.53 -9.63
CA HIS A 181 -11.18 23.45 -8.84
C HIS A 181 -12.56 23.69 -9.44
N PHE A 182 -12.62 23.97 -10.74
CA PHE A 182 -13.86 24.17 -11.49
C PHE A 182 -14.78 22.95 -11.40
N THR A 183 -14.27 21.76 -11.77
CA THR A 183 -15.08 20.53 -11.81
C THR A 183 -15.55 20.10 -10.42
N THR A 184 -14.72 20.26 -9.38
CA THR A 184 -15.12 19.99 -8.00
C THR A 184 -16.30 20.86 -7.60
N THR A 185 -16.21 22.19 -7.82
CA THR A 185 -17.27 23.13 -7.49
C THR A 185 -18.57 22.82 -8.22
N GLN A 186 -18.49 22.50 -9.53
CA GLN A 186 -19.67 22.18 -10.32
C GLN A 186 -20.32 20.86 -9.87
N LEU A 187 -19.53 19.80 -9.68
CA LEU A 187 -20.04 18.49 -9.24
C LEU A 187 -20.69 18.55 -7.87
N GLU A 188 -20.10 19.29 -6.91
CA GLU A 188 -20.69 19.49 -5.58
C GLU A 188 -22.04 20.25 -5.66
N SER A 189 -22.15 21.26 -6.52
CA SER A 189 -23.37 22.06 -6.67
C SER A 189 -24.52 21.30 -7.31
N MET A 190 -24.23 20.42 -8.28
CA MET A 190 -25.25 19.72 -9.06
C MET A 190 -25.67 18.36 -8.48
N VAL A 191 -24.88 17.75 -7.59
CA VAL A 191 -25.09 16.38 -7.12
C VAL A 191 -26.48 16.10 -6.54
N SER A 192 -27.12 17.12 -5.92
CA SER A 192 -28.44 17.02 -5.32
C SER A 192 -29.58 16.95 -6.36
N ASN A 193 -29.31 17.43 -7.57
CA ASN A 193 -30.30 17.54 -8.65
C ASN A 193 -30.15 16.44 -9.72
N LEU A 194 -29.14 15.56 -9.58
CA LEU A 194 -28.90 14.46 -10.49
C LEU A 194 -29.79 13.25 -10.18
N ASN A 195 -30.01 12.40 -11.18
CA ASN A 195 -30.65 11.12 -10.93
C ASN A 195 -29.79 10.27 -9.94
N PRO A 196 -30.39 9.35 -9.16
CA PRO A 196 -29.71 8.65 -8.09
C PRO A 196 -28.43 7.92 -8.49
N SER A 197 -28.40 7.33 -9.67
CA SER A 197 -27.24 6.57 -10.18
C SER A 197 -26.07 7.49 -10.50
N VAL A 198 -26.29 8.57 -11.27
CA VAL A 198 -25.26 9.55 -11.59
C VAL A 198 -24.80 10.29 -10.33
N ALA A 199 -25.73 10.64 -9.42
CA ALA A 199 -25.40 11.26 -8.16
C ALA A 199 -24.49 10.36 -7.30
N ALA A 200 -24.70 9.05 -7.31
CA ALA A 200 -23.84 8.11 -6.60
C ALA A 200 -22.43 8.05 -7.22
N GLN A 201 -22.33 8.07 -8.55
CA GLN A 201 -21.02 8.11 -9.25
C GLN A 201 -20.27 9.41 -8.92
N VAL A 202 -20.96 10.57 -8.96
CA VAL A 202 -20.36 11.87 -8.64
C VAL A 202 -19.88 11.92 -7.17
N ARG A 203 -20.73 11.54 -6.20
CA ARG A 203 -20.31 11.51 -4.78
C ARG A 203 -19.08 10.64 -4.56
N ARG A 204 -19.06 9.48 -5.20
CA ARG A 204 -17.93 8.56 -5.10
C ARG A 204 -16.66 9.17 -5.68
N ALA A 205 -16.72 9.79 -6.86
CA ALA A 205 -15.56 10.44 -7.47
C ALA A 205 -15.02 11.58 -6.59
N LEU A 206 -15.92 12.41 -6.03
CA LEU A 206 -15.55 13.48 -5.10
C LEU A 206 -14.94 12.95 -3.80
N GLU A 207 -15.46 11.84 -3.27
CA GLU A 207 -14.89 11.18 -2.09
C GLU A 207 -13.50 10.62 -2.40
N ARG A 208 -13.37 9.95 -3.56
CA ARG A 208 -12.13 9.28 -3.94
C ARG A 208 -12.02 9.09 -5.45
N PRO A 209 -11.27 9.94 -6.16
CA PRO A 209 -11.08 9.83 -7.60
C PRO A 209 -10.39 8.53 -8.00
N LEU A 210 -10.59 8.05 -9.23
CA LEU A 210 -10.08 6.79 -9.76
C LEU A 210 -8.57 6.61 -9.51
N ARG A 211 -7.78 7.67 -9.71
CA ARG A 211 -6.33 7.65 -9.49
C ARG A 211 -5.92 7.31 -8.06
N LYS A 212 -6.80 7.51 -7.08
CA LYS A 212 -6.55 7.30 -5.64
C LYS A 212 -7.26 6.06 -5.08
N TRP A 213 -7.96 5.28 -5.93
CA TRP A 213 -8.61 4.04 -5.51
C TRP A 213 -7.68 2.82 -5.65
N MET A 214 -7.94 1.83 -4.81
CA MET A 214 -7.39 0.48 -5.00
C MET A 214 -8.15 -0.22 -6.13
N PRO A 215 -7.46 -0.79 -7.14
CA PRO A 215 -8.12 -1.39 -8.32
C PRO A 215 -9.19 -2.44 -7.97
N ARG A 216 -8.95 -3.27 -6.95
CA ARG A 216 -9.91 -4.31 -6.53
C ARG A 216 -11.19 -3.73 -5.91
N LEU A 217 -11.09 -2.61 -5.20
CA LEU A 217 -12.26 -1.93 -4.63
C LEU A 217 -13.05 -1.20 -5.71
N GLU A 218 -12.36 -0.58 -6.68
CA GLU A 218 -13.02 0.01 -7.85
C GLU A 218 -13.77 -1.06 -8.65
N ALA A 219 -13.13 -2.17 -9.00
CA ALA A 219 -13.75 -3.24 -9.75
C ALA A 219 -15.01 -3.77 -9.06
N ARG A 220 -14.96 -4.01 -7.75
CA ARG A 220 -16.11 -4.49 -6.98
C ARG A 220 -17.29 -3.53 -7.01
N HIS A 221 -17.01 -2.23 -7.01
CA HIS A 221 -18.03 -1.20 -7.12
C HIS A 221 -18.56 -1.09 -8.56
N TYR A 222 -17.66 -1.05 -9.53
CA TYR A 222 -17.99 -0.82 -10.92
C TYR A 222 -18.86 -1.92 -11.52
N PHE A 223 -18.86 -3.14 -10.96
CA PHE A 223 -19.80 -4.20 -11.35
C PHE A 223 -21.27 -3.79 -11.26
N SER A 224 -21.63 -2.89 -10.36
CA SER A 224 -23.01 -2.43 -10.19
C SER A 224 -23.36 -1.23 -11.06
N THR A 225 -22.37 -0.41 -11.43
CA THR A 225 -22.59 0.81 -12.21
C THR A 225 -22.35 0.63 -13.72
N TYR A 226 -21.47 -0.29 -14.11
CA TYR A 226 -21.17 -0.57 -15.52
C TYR A 226 -22.40 -0.96 -16.37
N PRO A 227 -23.37 -1.78 -15.89
CA PRO A 227 -24.56 -2.09 -16.65
C PRO A 227 -25.44 -0.88 -17.03
N GLU A 228 -25.27 0.24 -16.37
CA GLU A 228 -26.02 1.47 -16.61
C GLU A 228 -25.31 2.42 -17.60
N THR A 229 -24.11 2.06 -18.04
CA THR A 229 -23.33 2.87 -19.00
C THR A 229 -23.76 2.59 -20.44
N ALA A 230 -23.64 3.59 -21.31
CA ALA A 230 -23.96 3.43 -22.74
C ALA A 230 -23.04 2.42 -23.45
N SER A 231 -21.81 2.25 -22.94
CA SER A 231 -20.80 1.32 -23.47
C SER A 231 -20.87 -0.09 -22.83
N PHE A 232 -21.97 -0.40 -22.15
CA PHE A 232 -22.13 -1.70 -21.50
C PHE A 232 -21.98 -2.87 -22.46
N ASN A 233 -21.13 -3.83 -22.07
CA ASN A 233 -20.96 -5.09 -22.78
C ASN A 233 -21.03 -6.27 -21.81
N GLU A 234 -22.03 -7.12 -22.01
CA GLU A 234 -22.29 -8.27 -21.14
C GLU A 234 -21.14 -9.27 -21.11
N VAL A 235 -20.42 -9.46 -22.22
CA VAL A 235 -19.27 -10.39 -22.29
C VAL A 235 -18.15 -9.90 -21.38
N VAL A 236 -17.85 -8.60 -21.42
CA VAL A 236 -16.82 -7.97 -20.58
C VAL A 236 -17.20 -8.08 -19.11
N LEU A 237 -18.44 -7.78 -18.74
CA LEU A 237 -18.91 -7.88 -17.36
C LEU A 237 -18.85 -9.32 -16.84
N ASN A 238 -19.30 -10.28 -17.63
CA ASN A 238 -19.31 -11.69 -17.23
C ASN A 238 -17.90 -12.24 -17.07
N PHE A 239 -16.97 -11.85 -17.96
CA PHE A 239 -15.54 -12.15 -17.83
C PHE A 239 -14.99 -11.58 -16.52
N ALA A 240 -15.18 -10.29 -16.28
CA ALA A 240 -14.65 -9.59 -15.12
C ALA A 240 -15.19 -10.15 -13.79
N LYS A 241 -16.49 -10.46 -13.71
CA LYS A 241 -17.07 -11.09 -12.50
C LYS A 241 -16.48 -12.47 -12.20
N LEU A 242 -16.29 -13.28 -13.25
CA LEU A 242 -15.74 -14.62 -13.09
C LEU A 242 -14.26 -14.55 -12.68
N ASP A 243 -13.48 -13.73 -13.35
CA ASP A 243 -12.08 -13.47 -13.02
C ASP A 243 -11.92 -12.93 -11.59
N PHE A 244 -12.73 -11.93 -11.23
CA PHE A 244 -12.73 -11.37 -9.88
C PHE A 244 -12.92 -12.45 -8.80
N ASN A 245 -13.87 -13.37 -8.99
CA ASN A 245 -14.15 -14.45 -8.04
C ASN A 245 -12.98 -15.44 -7.95
N ILE A 246 -12.32 -15.72 -9.06
CA ILE A 246 -11.14 -16.61 -9.10
C ILE A 246 -9.98 -15.99 -8.31
N ILE A 247 -9.67 -14.73 -8.61
CA ILE A 247 -8.59 -14.00 -7.92
C ILE A 247 -8.91 -13.82 -6.44
N GLN A 248 -10.16 -13.54 -6.09
CA GLN A 248 -10.57 -13.41 -4.68
C GLN A 248 -10.29 -14.70 -3.89
N ARG A 249 -10.52 -15.87 -4.48
CA ARG A 249 -10.18 -17.16 -3.83
C ARG A 249 -8.66 -17.31 -3.64
N LEU A 250 -7.87 -16.88 -4.62
CA LEU A 250 -6.42 -16.86 -4.50
C LEU A 250 -5.98 -15.99 -3.32
N HIS A 251 -6.49 -14.76 -3.24
CA HIS A 251 -6.17 -13.84 -2.15
C HIS A 251 -6.64 -14.36 -0.78
N GLN A 252 -7.80 -14.99 -0.71
CA GLN A 252 -8.30 -15.64 0.51
C GLN A 252 -7.38 -16.78 0.96
N LYS A 253 -6.82 -17.56 0.04
CA LYS A 253 -5.85 -18.60 0.34
C LYS A 253 -4.55 -17.98 0.89
N GLU A 254 -4.04 -16.94 0.25
CA GLU A 254 -2.82 -16.26 0.66
C GLU A 254 -2.95 -15.66 2.06
N VAL A 255 -4.01 -14.89 2.35
CA VAL A 255 -4.22 -14.32 3.68
C VAL A 255 -4.48 -15.39 4.74
N SER A 256 -5.13 -16.50 4.38
CA SER A 256 -5.30 -17.64 5.28
C SER A 256 -3.98 -18.29 5.69
N GLU A 257 -3.06 -18.45 4.73
CA GLU A 257 -1.72 -18.98 4.98
C GLU A 257 -0.89 -18.04 5.86
N LEU A 258 -0.90 -16.74 5.56
CA LEU A 258 -0.22 -15.73 6.37
C LEU A 258 -0.81 -15.62 7.79
N SER A 259 -2.14 -15.72 7.94
CA SER A 259 -2.80 -15.68 9.25
C SER A 259 -2.45 -16.91 10.10
N ARG A 260 -2.34 -18.10 9.50
CA ARG A 260 -1.86 -19.30 10.21
C ARG A 260 -0.41 -19.14 10.65
N ARG A 261 0.47 -18.70 9.77
CA ARG A 261 1.87 -18.44 10.11
C ARG A 261 1.98 -17.40 11.24
N TRP A 262 1.20 -16.34 11.19
CA TRP A 262 1.18 -15.29 12.23
C TRP A 262 0.82 -15.86 13.60
N LYS A 263 -0.20 -16.69 13.67
CA LYS A 263 -0.68 -17.27 14.92
C LYS A 263 0.15 -18.47 15.38
N GLU A 264 0.42 -19.41 14.51
CA GLU A 264 1.02 -20.71 14.87
C GLU A 264 2.55 -20.64 14.94
N ASP A 265 3.21 -20.03 13.92
CA ASP A 265 4.67 -20.01 13.84
C ASP A 265 5.25 -18.82 14.65
N LEU A 266 4.70 -17.62 14.45
CA LEU A 266 5.17 -16.42 15.14
C LEU A 266 4.58 -16.27 16.56
N GLY A 267 3.45 -16.88 16.83
CA GLY A 267 2.82 -16.93 18.15
C GLY A 267 2.13 -15.63 18.58
N VAL A 268 1.66 -14.82 17.63
CA VAL A 268 0.91 -13.59 17.92
C VAL A 268 -0.59 -13.91 18.01
N PRO A 269 -1.32 -13.43 19.02
CA PRO A 269 -0.86 -12.65 20.19
C PRO A 269 -0.42 -13.49 21.40
N GLU A 270 -0.51 -14.80 21.33
CA GLU A 270 -0.43 -15.68 22.53
C GLU A 270 0.96 -15.64 23.21
N LYS A 271 2.04 -15.69 22.40
CA LYS A 271 3.44 -15.63 22.91
C LYS A 271 4.00 -14.21 22.90
N ILE A 272 3.54 -13.38 21.96
CA ILE A 272 4.02 -12.02 21.74
C ILE A 272 2.83 -11.06 21.88
N SER A 273 2.29 -10.96 23.10
CA SER A 273 1.03 -10.25 23.39
C SER A 273 1.10 -8.72 23.27
N TYR A 274 2.29 -8.16 23.19
CA TYR A 274 2.49 -6.71 23.02
C TYR A 274 2.43 -6.27 21.55
N VAL A 275 2.41 -7.21 20.62
CA VAL A 275 2.34 -6.91 19.19
C VAL A 275 0.90 -6.70 18.74
N ARG A 276 0.70 -5.72 17.89
CA ARG A 276 -0.59 -5.45 17.26
C ARG A 276 -0.99 -6.59 16.32
N ASP A 277 -2.12 -7.23 16.58
CA ASP A 277 -2.64 -8.31 15.72
C ASP A 277 -3.29 -7.71 14.47
N ARG A 278 -2.50 -7.54 13.39
CA ARG A 278 -2.86 -6.82 12.16
C ARG A 278 -2.42 -7.48 10.85
N VAL A 279 -2.17 -8.79 10.87
CA VAL A 279 -1.67 -9.51 9.66
C VAL A 279 -2.63 -9.39 8.46
N VAL A 280 -3.93 -9.34 8.70
CA VAL A 280 -4.95 -9.18 7.64
C VAL A 280 -4.87 -7.80 7.02
N GLU A 281 -4.78 -6.76 7.85
CA GLU A 281 -4.61 -5.37 7.42
C GLU A 281 -3.30 -5.19 6.64
N LEU A 282 -2.19 -5.78 7.11
CA LEU A 282 -0.92 -5.78 6.39
C LEU A 282 -1.06 -6.36 4.99
N TYR A 283 -1.74 -7.51 4.88
CA TYR A 283 -1.96 -8.15 3.58
C TYR A 283 -2.78 -7.26 2.64
N PHE A 284 -3.89 -6.70 3.09
CA PHE A 284 -4.76 -5.88 2.23
C PHE A 284 -4.14 -4.54 1.86
N MET A 285 -3.50 -3.85 2.79
CA MET A 285 -3.02 -2.48 2.57
C MET A 285 -1.62 -2.44 1.96
N TRP A 286 -0.70 -3.26 2.44
CA TRP A 286 0.71 -3.16 2.06
C TRP A 286 1.10 -4.12 0.93
N ILE A 287 0.35 -5.21 0.76
CA ILE A 287 0.71 -6.29 -0.15
C ILE A 287 -0.23 -6.31 -1.35
N LEU A 288 -1.53 -6.48 -1.11
CA LEU A 288 -2.53 -6.59 -2.18
C LEU A 288 -2.77 -5.24 -2.90
N GLY A 289 -2.64 -4.12 -2.18
CA GLY A 289 -2.84 -2.79 -2.74
C GLY A 289 -1.90 -2.46 -3.91
N PRO A 290 -0.58 -2.69 -3.80
CA PRO A 290 0.38 -2.42 -4.86
C PRO A 290 0.21 -3.31 -6.10
N TYR A 291 -0.06 -4.59 -5.93
CA TYR A 291 -0.20 -5.54 -7.04
C TYR A 291 -1.07 -6.75 -6.64
N PHE A 292 -2.19 -6.89 -7.32
CA PHE A 292 -3.21 -7.91 -7.03
C PHE A 292 -3.22 -9.06 -8.04
N GLU A 293 -2.52 -8.93 -9.13
CA GLU A 293 -2.54 -9.83 -10.28
C GLU A 293 -2.05 -11.24 -9.89
N PRO A 294 -2.61 -12.30 -10.47
CA PRO A 294 -2.32 -13.68 -10.05
C PRO A 294 -0.87 -14.10 -10.25
N GLN A 295 -0.17 -13.53 -11.26
CA GLN A 295 1.24 -13.81 -11.51
C GLN A 295 2.16 -13.40 -10.35
N TYR A 296 1.74 -12.44 -9.53
CA TYR A 296 2.51 -11.96 -8.38
C TYR A 296 2.17 -12.67 -7.06
N SER A 297 1.37 -13.75 -7.10
CA SER A 297 0.97 -14.50 -5.90
C SER A 297 2.17 -14.92 -5.04
N HIS A 298 3.21 -15.45 -5.68
CA HIS A 298 4.42 -15.85 -4.99
C HIS A 298 5.13 -14.64 -4.33
N GLY A 299 5.28 -13.55 -5.07
CA GLY A 299 5.85 -12.30 -4.54
C GLY A 299 5.06 -11.72 -3.36
N ARG A 300 3.71 -11.76 -3.43
CA ARG A 300 2.87 -11.35 -2.30
C ARG A 300 3.11 -12.21 -1.06
N MET A 301 3.28 -13.52 -1.24
CA MET A 301 3.57 -14.41 -0.11
C MET A 301 4.94 -14.16 0.51
N MET A 302 5.98 -13.95 -0.31
CA MET A 302 7.32 -13.58 0.19
C MET A 302 7.28 -12.24 0.94
N LEU A 303 6.70 -11.22 0.33
CA LEU A 303 6.54 -9.91 0.95
C LEU A 303 5.71 -9.99 2.24
N GLY A 304 4.64 -10.78 2.26
CA GLY A 304 3.77 -10.97 3.42
C GLY A 304 4.48 -11.59 4.61
N LYS A 305 5.32 -12.58 4.36
CA LYS A 305 6.16 -13.20 5.41
C LYS A 305 7.12 -12.17 6.02
N VAL A 306 7.83 -11.42 5.20
CA VAL A 306 8.79 -10.40 5.70
C VAL A 306 8.06 -9.24 6.37
N ALA A 307 6.99 -8.71 5.79
CA ALA A 307 6.19 -7.63 6.36
C ALA A 307 5.61 -8.00 7.74
N SER A 308 5.23 -9.27 7.92
CA SER A 308 4.78 -9.76 9.23
C SER A 308 5.87 -9.64 10.30
N VAL A 309 7.11 -10.03 9.99
CA VAL A 309 8.23 -9.91 10.92
C VAL A 309 8.61 -8.44 11.13
N VAL A 310 8.60 -7.62 10.07
CA VAL A 310 8.85 -6.17 10.18
C VAL A 310 7.82 -5.51 11.09
N SER A 311 6.53 -5.89 11.01
CA SER A 311 5.50 -5.38 11.93
C SER A 311 5.73 -5.76 13.38
N ILE A 312 6.23 -6.98 13.65
CA ILE A 312 6.62 -7.39 15.02
C ILE A 312 7.85 -6.59 15.49
N MET A 313 8.79 -6.34 14.60
CA MET A 313 9.97 -5.51 14.91
C MET A 313 9.52 -4.10 15.31
N ASP A 314 8.67 -3.47 14.51
CA ASP A 314 8.10 -2.14 14.75
C ASP A 314 7.54 -2.03 16.18
N ASP A 315 6.55 -2.87 16.52
CA ASP A 315 5.97 -2.88 17.88
C ASP A 315 6.97 -3.27 18.97
N THR A 316 8.04 -4.02 18.63
CA THR A 316 9.11 -4.36 19.58
C THR A 316 9.97 -3.14 19.94
N TYR A 317 10.31 -2.31 18.96
CA TYR A 317 11.07 -1.07 19.17
C TYR A 317 10.23 0.00 19.85
N ASP A 318 8.97 0.13 19.46
CA ASP A 318 8.09 1.22 19.87
C ASP A 318 7.40 0.97 21.20
N ALA A 319 6.92 -0.25 21.41
CA ALA A 319 5.92 -0.53 22.43
C ALA A 319 6.35 -1.49 23.53
N TYR A 320 7.56 -2.07 23.48
CA TYR A 320 7.91 -3.09 24.47
C TYR A 320 9.38 -3.15 24.88
N GLY A 321 10.32 -3.09 23.93
CA GLY A 321 11.74 -3.27 24.20
C GLY A 321 12.35 -2.16 25.07
N THR A 322 13.21 -2.54 26.02
CA THR A 322 14.08 -1.54 26.66
C THR A 322 15.22 -1.18 25.72
N PHE A 323 15.74 0.03 25.81
CA PHE A 323 16.82 0.48 24.93
C PHE A 323 18.02 -0.47 24.89
N GLU A 324 18.40 -1.06 26.02
CA GLU A 324 19.54 -1.99 26.09
C GLU A 324 19.22 -3.33 25.40
N GLU A 325 17.99 -3.81 25.52
CA GLU A 325 17.51 -4.99 24.78
C GLU A 325 17.43 -4.73 23.27
N LEU A 326 16.96 -3.54 22.88
CA LEU A 326 16.88 -3.10 21.46
C LEU A 326 18.27 -3.00 20.81
N LYS A 327 19.28 -2.55 21.55
CA LYS A 327 20.68 -2.60 21.07
C LYS A 327 21.13 -4.02 20.77
N LEU A 328 20.87 -4.97 21.68
CA LEU A 328 21.23 -6.38 21.45
C LEU A 328 20.50 -6.94 20.22
N PHE A 329 19.24 -6.58 20.05
CA PHE A 329 18.45 -7.02 18.91
C PHE A 329 18.97 -6.43 17.59
N THR A 330 19.25 -5.12 17.55
CA THR A 330 19.86 -4.45 16.40
C THR A 330 21.22 -5.05 16.05
N ASP A 331 22.08 -5.29 17.06
CA ASP A 331 23.38 -5.91 16.85
C ASP A 331 23.26 -7.33 16.26
N ALA A 332 22.27 -8.11 16.69
CA ALA A 332 21.98 -9.43 16.13
C ALA A 332 21.54 -9.33 14.66
N ILE A 333 20.66 -8.39 14.32
CA ILE A 333 20.20 -8.14 12.94
C ILE A 333 21.38 -7.69 12.06
N ILE A 334 22.26 -6.83 12.54
CA ILE A 334 23.43 -6.39 11.77
C ILE A 334 24.37 -7.56 11.47
N ARG A 335 24.63 -8.42 12.46
CA ARG A 335 25.52 -9.60 12.30
C ARG A 335 24.90 -10.69 11.45
N TRP A 336 23.59 -10.84 11.50
CA TRP A 336 22.84 -11.88 10.78
C TRP A 336 23.35 -13.30 11.03
N ASP A 337 23.58 -13.66 12.31
CA ASP A 337 24.19 -14.92 12.70
C ASP A 337 23.33 -15.64 13.74
N ASN A 338 23.10 -16.94 13.54
CA ASN A 338 22.36 -17.82 14.46
C ASN A 338 22.89 -17.82 15.90
N CYS A 339 24.21 -17.62 16.09
CA CYS A 339 24.79 -17.61 17.43
C CYS A 339 24.28 -16.44 18.29
N CYS A 340 23.78 -15.36 17.66
CA CYS A 340 23.25 -14.18 18.36
C CYS A 340 21.96 -14.48 19.13
N ILE A 341 21.17 -15.49 18.74
CA ILE A 341 19.89 -15.86 19.38
C ILE A 341 20.06 -16.06 20.90
N LYS A 342 21.15 -16.68 21.32
CA LYS A 342 21.39 -16.97 22.73
C LYS A 342 21.55 -15.73 23.61
N GLN A 343 21.87 -14.60 23.02
CA GLN A 343 22.09 -13.33 23.72
C GLN A 343 20.81 -12.48 23.82
N LEU A 344 19.79 -12.84 23.05
CA LEU A 344 18.53 -12.10 22.99
C LEU A 344 17.60 -12.46 24.15
N PRO A 345 16.81 -11.50 24.65
CA PRO A 345 15.67 -11.77 25.52
C PRO A 345 14.70 -12.77 24.86
N GLU A 346 14.00 -13.57 25.69
CA GLU A 346 13.16 -14.66 25.21
C GLU A 346 12.12 -14.21 24.17
N TYR A 347 11.47 -13.09 24.41
CA TYR A 347 10.45 -12.54 23.52
C TYR A 347 10.95 -12.08 22.13
N MET A 348 12.26 -11.81 22.00
CA MET A 348 12.89 -11.44 20.74
C MET A 348 13.38 -12.64 19.91
N LYS A 349 13.59 -13.79 20.57
CA LYS A 349 14.19 -14.97 19.92
C LYS A 349 13.33 -15.49 18.77
N SER A 350 12.02 -15.60 18.96
CA SER A 350 11.10 -16.07 17.92
C SER A 350 11.08 -15.16 16.70
N THR A 351 11.08 -13.85 16.91
CA THR A 351 11.13 -12.85 15.84
C THR A 351 12.43 -12.92 15.05
N TYR A 352 13.57 -13.02 15.78
CA TYR A 352 14.87 -13.13 15.13
C TYR A 352 15.02 -14.46 14.37
N GLN A 353 14.56 -15.58 14.95
CA GLN A 353 14.56 -16.87 14.25
C GLN A 353 13.70 -16.82 12.98
N ALA A 354 12.50 -16.25 13.06
CA ALA A 354 11.64 -16.12 11.90
C ALA A 354 12.29 -15.27 10.77
N LEU A 355 13.05 -14.23 11.14
CA LEU A 355 13.81 -13.42 10.19
C LEU A 355 14.88 -14.24 9.47
N LEU A 356 15.62 -15.09 10.21
CA LEU A 356 16.63 -15.97 9.64
C LEU A 356 16.01 -17.05 8.72
N ASP A 357 14.88 -17.64 9.14
CA ASP A 357 14.19 -18.66 8.37
C ASP A 357 13.63 -18.12 7.06
N ILE A 358 12.98 -16.95 7.09
CA ILE A 358 12.44 -16.29 5.88
C ILE A 358 13.58 -15.95 4.91
N THR A 359 14.69 -15.43 5.41
CA THR A 359 15.82 -15.09 4.53
C THR A 359 16.48 -16.31 3.93
N LYS A 360 16.44 -17.45 4.60
CA LYS A 360 16.86 -18.73 4.02
C LYS A 360 15.91 -19.20 2.92
N GLU A 361 14.59 -19.07 3.12
CA GLU A 361 13.60 -19.35 2.06
C GLU A 361 13.86 -18.46 0.83
N ILE A 362 14.09 -17.16 1.04
CA ILE A 362 14.42 -16.20 -0.05
C ILE A 362 15.72 -16.61 -0.76
N GLU A 363 16.77 -17.02 -0.01
CA GLU A 363 18.03 -17.48 -0.58
C GLU A 363 17.84 -18.69 -1.48
N GLU A 364 17.08 -19.70 -1.03
CA GLU A 364 16.80 -20.90 -1.79
C GLU A 364 16.03 -20.59 -3.10
N GLU A 365 15.10 -19.67 -3.06
CA GLU A 365 14.30 -19.27 -4.22
C GLU A 365 15.09 -18.41 -5.21
N MET A 366 15.72 -17.36 -4.71
CA MET A 366 16.54 -16.48 -5.55
C MET A 366 17.71 -17.23 -6.20
N SER A 367 18.26 -18.24 -5.53
CA SER A 367 19.30 -19.09 -6.10
C SER A 367 18.78 -19.91 -7.29
N LYS A 368 17.57 -20.46 -7.21
CA LYS A 368 16.94 -21.21 -8.31
C LYS A 368 16.70 -20.34 -9.54
N GLU A 369 16.40 -19.08 -9.33
CA GLU A 369 16.13 -18.09 -10.37
C GLU A 369 17.38 -17.37 -10.88
N GLY A 370 18.56 -17.63 -10.31
CA GLY A 370 19.79 -16.91 -10.64
C GLY A 370 19.83 -15.45 -10.17
N ARG A 371 18.96 -15.07 -9.23
CA ARG A 371 18.78 -13.70 -8.71
C ARG A 371 19.22 -13.55 -7.25
N ILE A 372 20.24 -14.28 -6.84
CA ILE A 372 20.74 -14.28 -5.44
C ILE A 372 21.06 -12.89 -4.89
N TYR A 373 21.29 -11.89 -5.76
CA TYR A 373 21.48 -10.52 -5.34
C TYR A 373 20.28 -9.97 -4.55
N GLY A 374 19.05 -10.43 -4.80
CA GLY A 374 17.86 -10.01 -4.07
C GLY A 374 17.96 -10.23 -2.56
N LEU A 375 18.64 -11.32 -2.12
CA LEU A 375 18.91 -11.59 -0.71
C LEU A 375 19.79 -10.50 -0.07
N TYR A 376 20.80 -10.04 -0.77
CA TYR A 376 21.67 -8.96 -0.29
C TYR A 376 20.87 -7.70 0.01
N TYR A 377 20.05 -7.24 -0.95
CA TYR A 377 19.22 -6.05 -0.80
C TYR A 377 18.18 -6.20 0.31
N THR A 378 17.59 -7.39 0.46
CA THR A 378 16.68 -7.72 1.55
C THR A 378 17.33 -7.52 2.91
N LYS A 379 18.51 -8.12 3.11
CA LYS A 379 19.26 -8.00 4.37
C LYS A 379 19.62 -6.55 4.67
N GLU A 380 20.14 -5.83 3.70
CA GLU A 380 20.54 -4.43 3.88
C GLU A 380 19.35 -3.50 4.18
N ALA A 381 18.19 -3.71 3.53
CA ALA A 381 16.99 -2.96 3.81
C ALA A 381 16.50 -3.16 5.27
N ILE A 382 16.48 -4.41 5.75
CA ILE A 382 16.08 -4.72 7.13
C ILE A 382 17.09 -4.21 8.15
N LYS A 383 18.39 -4.30 7.90
CA LYS A 383 19.43 -3.74 8.77
C LYS A 383 19.28 -2.23 8.90
N ARG A 384 19.08 -1.53 7.78
CA ARG A 384 18.87 -0.09 7.76
C ARG A 384 17.63 0.31 8.58
N LEU A 385 16.53 -0.45 8.42
CA LEU A 385 15.30 -0.23 9.17
C LEU A 385 15.52 -0.42 10.68
N ALA A 386 16.16 -1.50 11.11
CA ALA A 386 16.46 -1.76 12.52
C ALA A 386 17.35 -0.68 13.14
N GLN A 387 18.34 -0.18 12.40
CA GLN A 387 19.19 0.93 12.85
C GLN A 387 18.40 2.23 13.02
N ALA A 388 17.46 2.50 12.10
CA ALA A 388 16.62 3.69 12.18
C ALA A 388 15.65 3.62 13.37
N TYR A 389 15.04 2.48 13.63
CA TYR A 389 14.22 2.26 14.84
C TYR A 389 15.04 2.43 16.14
N LEU A 390 16.27 1.91 16.17
CA LEU A 390 17.14 2.09 17.34
C LEU A 390 17.46 3.56 17.58
N LEU A 391 17.63 4.36 16.54
CA LEU A 391 17.88 5.80 16.66
C LEU A 391 16.68 6.53 17.27
N GLU A 392 15.45 6.20 16.87
CA GLU A 392 14.24 6.74 17.51
C GLU A 392 14.13 6.36 18.99
N ALA A 393 14.36 5.08 19.29
CA ALA A 393 14.42 4.61 20.68
C ALA A 393 15.50 5.33 21.51
N LYS A 394 16.62 5.71 20.88
CA LYS A 394 17.67 6.53 21.53
C LYS A 394 17.18 7.94 21.81
N TRP A 395 16.54 8.61 20.83
CA TRP A 395 15.96 9.96 21.03
C TRP A 395 14.94 9.95 22.17
N MET A 396 14.06 8.94 22.22
CA MET A 396 13.10 8.78 23.30
C MET A 396 13.80 8.63 24.67
N LYS A 397 14.81 7.75 24.77
CA LYS A 397 15.58 7.54 26.01
C LYS A 397 16.27 8.81 26.48
N GLU A 398 16.87 9.57 25.56
CA GLU A 398 17.62 10.81 25.85
C GLU A 398 16.70 12.03 25.99
N LYS A 399 15.40 11.89 25.69
CA LYS A 399 14.44 13.00 25.57
C LYS A 399 14.91 14.10 24.62
N TYR A 400 15.60 13.66 23.57
CA TYR A 400 16.12 14.53 22.54
C TYR A 400 15.03 14.81 21.50
N ILE A 401 14.82 16.08 21.18
CA ILE A 401 13.94 16.49 20.07
C ILE A 401 14.85 16.90 18.91
N PRO A 402 14.88 16.12 17.82
CA PRO A 402 15.74 16.43 16.68
C PRO A 402 15.22 17.65 15.90
N THR A 403 16.07 18.21 15.06
CA THR A 403 15.63 19.17 14.05
C THR A 403 14.67 18.49 13.05
N VAL A 404 13.87 19.27 12.34
CA VAL A 404 12.96 18.74 11.29
C VAL A 404 13.75 17.92 10.25
N GLU A 405 14.94 18.37 9.88
CA GLU A 405 15.79 17.68 8.91
C GLU A 405 16.33 16.36 9.45
N GLU A 406 16.83 16.32 10.68
CA GLU A 406 17.28 15.09 11.35
C GLU A 406 16.13 14.11 11.51
N TYR A 407 14.97 14.58 11.97
CA TYR A 407 13.78 13.76 12.13
C TYR A 407 13.39 13.14 10.80
N MET A 408 13.14 13.94 9.77
CA MET A 408 12.70 13.45 8.46
C MET A 408 13.71 12.49 7.81
N SER A 409 15.02 12.74 8.01
CA SER A 409 16.06 11.84 7.51
C SER A 409 15.94 10.42 8.05
N ASN A 410 15.53 10.25 9.31
CA ASN A 410 15.32 8.96 9.95
C ASN A 410 13.91 8.43 9.76
N ALA A 411 12.90 9.28 9.95
CA ALA A 411 11.49 8.91 9.94
C ALA A 411 10.98 8.42 8.57
N LEU A 412 11.60 8.88 7.47
CA LEU A 412 11.35 8.31 6.14
C LEU A 412 11.78 6.85 6.04
N VAL A 413 12.86 6.46 6.73
CA VAL A 413 13.30 5.06 6.77
C VAL A 413 12.39 4.23 7.68
N THR A 414 12.04 4.74 8.87
CA THR A 414 11.19 4.02 9.83
C THR A 414 9.76 3.84 9.33
N GLY A 415 9.29 4.69 8.42
CA GLY A 415 8.03 4.47 7.69
C GLY A 415 8.00 3.19 6.86
N GLY A 416 9.14 2.54 6.61
CA GLY A 416 9.25 1.21 6.02
C GLY A 416 9.03 1.13 4.50
N TYR A 417 8.64 2.20 3.81
CA TYR A 417 8.29 2.16 2.39
C TYR A 417 9.45 1.75 1.49
N SER A 418 10.65 2.31 1.69
CA SER A 418 11.84 1.89 0.93
C SER A 418 12.17 0.41 1.12
N THR A 419 11.97 -0.11 2.34
CA THR A 419 12.12 -1.54 2.63
C THR A 419 11.08 -2.35 1.88
N LEU A 420 9.79 -1.99 1.97
CA LEU A 420 8.70 -2.71 1.29
C LEU A 420 8.84 -2.68 -0.24
N VAL A 421 9.21 -1.53 -0.82
CA VAL A 421 9.47 -1.40 -2.27
C VAL A 421 10.61 -2.33 -2.70
N THR A 422 11.72 -2.34 -1.96
CA THR A 422 12.85 -3.24 -2.26
C THR A 422 12.42 -4.71 -2.20
N LEU A 423 11.64 -5.08 -1.18
CA LEU A 423 11.17 -6.45 -1.00
C LEU A 423 10.12 -6.88 -2.04
N SER A 424 9.32 -5.94 -2.56
CA SER A 424 8.32 -6.27 -3.58
C SER A 424 8.94 -6.78 -4.87
N PHE A 425 10.15 -6.34 -5.21
CA PHE A 425 10.88 -6.81 -6.39
C PHE A 425 11.38 -8.25 -6.32
N LEU A 426 11.40 -8.86 -5.12
CA LEU A 426 11.77 -10.28 -4.99
C LEU A 426 10.82 -11.18 -5.79
N GLY A 427 9.54 -10.84 -5.82
CA GLY A 427 8.52 -11.61 -6.53
C GLY A 427 8.31 -11.23 -7.99
N MET A 428 9.09 -10.29 -8.53
CA MET A 428 9.01 -9.86 -9.91
C MET A 428 10.17 -10.48 -10.70
N GLY A 429 9.87 -11.49 -11.53
CA GLY A 429 10.88 -12.29 -12.22
C GLY A 429 11.80 -11.51 -13.15
N ASP A 430 11.34 -10.38 -13.66
CA ASP A 430 12.06 -9.44 -14.53
C ASP A 430 12.84 -8.34 -13.77
N ALA A 431 12.73 -8.28 -12.44
CA ALA A 431 13.47 -7.32 -11.65
C ALA A 431 14.96 -7.64 -11.62
N THR A 432 15.74 -6.85 -12.37
CA THR A 432 17.20 -6.96 -12.47
C THR A 432 17.91 -6.34 -11.27
N LYS A 433 19.22 -6.53 -11.17
CA LYS A 433 20.04 -5.88 -10.13
C LYS A 433 19.93 -4.35 -10.17
N GLU A 434 19.86 -3.78 -11.36
CA GLU A 434 19.73 -2.34 -11.59
C GLU A 434 18.42 -1.78 -11.00
N VAL A 435 17.33 -2.56 -11.02
CA VAL A 435 16.06 -2.19 -10.38
C VAL A 435 16.22 -2.09 -8.87
N PHE A 436 16.92 -3.04 -8.25
CA PHE A 436 17.24 -2.97 -6.82
C PHE A 436 18.17 -1.81 -6.48
N ASP A 437 19.22 -1.57 -7.28
CA ASP A 437 20.11 -0.42 -7.11
C ASP A 437 19.33 0.90 -7.22
N TRP A 438 18.40 1.01 -8.18
CA TRP A 438 17.53 2.16 -8.33
C TRP A 438 16.66 2.38 -7.09
N ALA A 439 15.99 1.34 -6.59
CA ALA A 439 15.11 1.42 -5.42
C ALA A 439 15.88 1.85 -4.17
N CYS A 440 17.06 1.25 -3.94
CA CYS A 440 17.94 1.59 -2.80
C CYS A 440 18.57 2.98 -2.92
N GLY A 441 18.66 3.53 -4.15
CA GLY A 441 19.11 4.90 -4.42
C GLY A 441 18.12 5.98 -3.98
N ASN A 442 17.00 5.62 -3.35
CA ASN A 442 15.95 6.51 -2.87
C ASN A 442 15.42 7.45 -3.99
N PRO A 443 14.84 6.91 -5.07
CA PRO A 443 14.35 7.70 -6.19
C PRO A 443 13.21 8.63 -5.73
N LYS A 444 13.00 9.72 -6.44
CA LYS A 444 12.02 10.77 -6.08
C LYS A 444 10.62 10.22 -5.78
N ILE A 445 10.16 9.20 -6.51
CA ILE A 445 8.84 8.61 -6.32
C ILE A 445 8.74 7.87 -4.97
N VAL A 446 9.76 7.11 -4.58
CA VAL A 446 9.82 6.41 -3.28
C VAL A 446 9.88 7.44 -2.16
N LYS A 447 10.77 8.43 -2.27
CA LYS A 447 10.87 9.52 -1.29
C LYS A 447 9.57 10.31 -1.12
N ALA A 448 8.83 10.55 -2.21
CA ALA A 448 7.54 11.21 -2.14
C ALA A 448 6.50 10.37 -1.39
N ALA A 449 6.44 9.06 -1.68
CA ALA A 449 5.54 8.13 -0.98
C ALA A 449 5.87 8.06 0.52
N GLU A 450 7.15 7.93 0.89
CA GLU A 450 7.62 7.95 2.27
C GLU A 450 7.22 9.24 2.98
N THR A 451 7.44 10.39 2.34
CA THR A 451 7.13 11.71 2.92
C THR A 451 5.63 11.87 3.17
N ILE A 452 4.79 11.52 2.20
CA ILE A 452 3.33 11.59 2.34
C ILE A 452 2.86 10.68 3.46
N CYS A 453 3.34 9.43 3.48
CA CYS A 453 2.96 8.48 4.52
C CYS A 453 3.38 8.99 5.90
N ARG A 454 4.64 9.36 6.09
CA ARG A 454 5.15 9.80 7.38
C ARG A 454 4.40 11.01 7.93
N LEU A 455 4.19 12.04 7.12
CA LEU A 455 3.48 13.24 7.56
C LEU A 455 2.00 12.97 7.87
N MET A 456 1.33 12.11 7.10
CA MET A 456 -0.06 11.73 7.38
C MET A 456 -0.16 10.85 8.64
N ASP A 457 0.76 9.95 8.84
CA ASP A 457 0.82 9.10 10.03
C ASP A 457 1.03 9.95 11.29
N ASP A 458 2.03 10.84 11.29
CA ASP A 458 2.30 11.75 12.39
C ASP A 458 1.09 12.63 12.75
N LEU A 459 0.30 13.07 11.74
CA LEU A 459 -0.91 13.88 11.99
C LEU A 459 -2.00 13.10 12.72
N VAL A 460 -2.17 11.81 12.42
CA VAL A 460 -3.25 11.01 12.98
C VAL A 460 -2.84 10.23 14.24
N SER A 461 -1.55 9.95 14.42
CA SER A 461 -1.03 9.18 15.55
C SER A 461 -0.57 10.03 16.73
N THR A 462 -0.33 11.35 16.53
CA THR A 462 0.28 12.25 17.53
C THR A 462 -0.39 12.17 18.91
N GLU A 463 -1.72 12.23 19.01
CA GLU A 463 -2.43 12.17 20.30
C GLU A 463 -2.20 10.83 21.00
N PHE A 464 -2.33 9.74 20.28
CA PHE A 464 -2.15 8.39 20.79
C PHE A 464 -0.70 8.11 21.21
N GLU A 465 0.27 8.63 20.50
CA GLU A 465 1.69 8.51 20.80
C GLU A 465 2.11 9.37 22.01
N GLN A 466 1.60 10.59 22.10
CA GLN A 466 1.85 11.48 23.23
C GLN A 466 1.32 10.92 24.55
N GLU A 467 0.14 10.27 24.57
CA GLU A 467 -0.41 9.60 25.75
C GLU A 467 0.53 8.50 26.27
N ARG A 468 1.29 7.84 25.40
CA ARG A 468 2.27 6.81 25.74
C ARG A 468 3.65 7.36 26.08
N GLY A 469 3.86 8.67 25.95
CA GLY A 469 5.18 9.29 26.10
C GLY A 469 6.16 8.86 25.00
N HIS A 470 5.62 8.61 23.81
CA HIS A 470 6.33 8.10 22.66
C HIS A 470 7.10 9.18 21.88
N VAL A 471 7.78 8.75 20.83
CA VAL A 471 8.73 9.49 20.00
C VAL A 471 8.15 10.81 19.48
N VAL A 472 9.01 11.76 19.34
CA VAL A 472 8.77 13.07 18.71
C VAL A 472 8.24 12.91 17.29
N SER A 473 7.16 13.60 16.95
CA SER A 473 6.61 13.68 15.60
C SER A 473 7.22 14.81 14.77
N ALA A 474 6.98 14.82 13.45
CA ALA A 474 7.34 15.95 12.59
C ALA A 474 6.73 17.27 13.10
N LEU A 475 5.52 17.18 13.67
CA LEU A 475 4.81 18.33 14.22
C LEU A 475 5.54 18.91 15.43
N ASP A 476 6.04 18.07 16.35
CA ASP A 476 6.81 18.51 17.53
C ASP A 476 8.11 19.19 17.12
N CYS A 477 8.84 18.58 16.18
CA CYS A 477 10.07 19.14 15.63
C CYS A 477 9.83 20.53 14.97
N TYR A 478 8.76 20.63 14.19
CA TYR A 478 8.39 21.90 13.54
C TYR A 478 7.99 22.98 14.57
N MET A 479 7.18 22.61 15.57
CA MET A 479 6.78 23.55 16.63
C MET A 479 7.96 24.03 17.46
N GLN A 480 8.94 23.16 17.72
CA GLN A 480 10.17 23.55 18.41
C GLN A 480 10.98 24.55 17.57
N ALA A 481 11.17 24.25 16.28
CA ALA A 481 11.87 25.17 15.38
C ALA A 481 11.17 26.55 15.29
N ALA A 482 9.83 26.57 15.20
CA ALA A 482 9.05 27.80 15.17
C ALA A 482 9.13 28.62 16.49
N ARG A 483 9.27 27.97 17.65
CA ARG A 483 9.50 28.64 18.93
C ARG A 483 10.89 29.27 18.99
N CYS A 484 11.93 28.58 18.53
CA CYS A 484 13.29 29.10 18.45
C CYS A 484 13.43 30.32 17.52
N LEU A 485 12.60 30.42 16.47
CA LEU A 485 12.58 31.57 15.56
C LEU A 485 11.88 32.80 16.14
N LYS A 486 11.07 32.65 17.22
CA LYS A 486 10.35 33.75 17.89
C LYS A 486 11.04 34.25 19.15
N ALA A 487 12.07 33.56 19.62
CA ALA A 487 12.91 33.93 20.76
C ALA A 487 14.20 34.60 20.30
#